data_f0847212a647ee8c3928ac7d12149511
#
_entry.id   f0847212a647ee8c3928ac7d12149511
#
_cell.length_a   1.000
_cell.length_b   1.000
_cell.length_c   1.000
_cell.angle_alpha   90.00
_cell.angle_beta   90.00
_cell.angle_gamma   90.00
#
_symmetry.space_group_name_H-M   'P 1'
#
loop_
_entity.id
_entity.type
_entity.pdbx_description
1 polymer ?
#
loop_
_entity_poly.entity_id
_entity_poly.type
_entity_poly.pdbx_seq_one_letter_code
_entity_poly.pdbx_strand_id
1 'polypeptide(L)'
;MSEVLGIIGEYNPFHNGHLYHIAKSKEESGAEFVICIISGNFVQRGDTSIVNKWAKAKMALANGADLVIELPTVYSISSAENFAQGAIKILNSLKIVDTISFGMETDDVAILNNIANVLYNEPKEYTTMLAHELKKGNSFPKARENALMMYLNDIKKYVNVLSGSNNILGIEYLKALKKTKSHMIPMGVKRQKVLYNDEYMVDEFASATSIRRMLKTREFDDIRRAMPKSSYQILGQELKQGHYVIDLSCFEKEIIYTLRKMSQEEIANLPDVSEGLDTSLKNAANSCNTLKELINIVKSKRFTQTRIQRILLYALLGIDKKQMDISKKINPYIRVLGFNAKGKQLISEMLRINPKLPVITSVKKYMDSLPNKNLKEMLNRDIFAGNVYTLGYEMDSWANLDYTNKIITM
;
A
#
# COMPACT_ATOMS: atom_id res chain seq x y z
N MET A 1 2.09 -12.39 -26.90
CA MET A 1 0.96 -11.92 -26.09
C MET A 1 0.94 -10.40 -26.24
N SER A 2 -0.23 -9.79 -26.28
CA SER A 2 -0.32 -8.32 -26.29
C SER A 2 0.22 -7.75 -24.97
N GLU A 3 0.61 -6.47 -24.95
CA GLU A 3 1.28 -5.83 -23.83
C GLU A 3 0.43 -5.88 -22.53
N VAL A 4 1.07 -6.20 -21.42
CA VAL A 4 0.46 -6.35 -20.09
C VAL A 4 0.97 -5.24 -19.16
N LEU A 5 0.05 -4.45 -18.67
CA LEU A 5 0.28 -3.34 -17.75
C LEU A 5 0.08 -3.78 -16.30
N GLY A 6 1.06 -3.54 -15.45
CA GLY A 6 0.97 -3.69 -14.00
C GLY A 6 0.72 -2.33 -13.33
N ILE A 7 -0.26 -2.25 -12.45
CA ILE A 7 -0.55 -1.07 -11.63
C ILE A 7 -0.57 -1.46 -10.16
N ILE A 8 -0.01 -0.61 -9.29
CA ILE A 8 0.01 -0.83 -7.84
C ILE A 8 -0.80 0.29 -7.19
N GLY A 9 -1.76 -0.07 -6.34
CA GLY A 9 -2.62 0.91 -5.70
C GLY A 9 -3.18 0.47 -4.35
N GLU A 10 -3.65 1.44 -3.57
CA GLU A 10 -4.39 1.17 -2.32
C GLU A 10 -5.90 1.10 -2.56
N TYR A 11 -6.42 1.93 -3.48
CA TYR A 11 -7.84 2.07 -3.81
C TYR A 11 -8.72 2.26 -2.56
N ASN A 12 -8.41 3.28 -1.78
CA ASN A 12 -9.03 3.53 -0.46
C ASN A 12 -9.83 4.85 -0.38
N PRO A 13 -11.03 4.93 -1.01
CA PRO A 13 -11.61 4.05 -2.01
C PRO A 13 -11.09 4.32 -3.43
N PHE A 14 -11.59 3.53 -4.41
CA PHE A 14 -11.33 3.77 -5.84
C PHE A 14 -12.08 5.03 -6.29
N HIS A 15 -11.36 6.00 -6.87
CA HIS A 15 -11.89 7.32 -7.27
C HIS A 15 -11.49 7.70 -8.70
N ASN A 16 -12.00 8.84 -9.20
CA ASN A 16 -11.77 9.31 -10.58
C ASN A 16 -10.27 9.43 -10.93
N GLY A 17 -9.41 9.81 -9.98
CA GLY A 17 -7.97 9.83 -10.21
C GLY A 17 -7.35 8.44 -10.47
N HIS A 18 -7.91 7.37 -9.92
CA HIS A 18 -7.48 6.01 -10.23
C HIS A 18 -8.01 5.56 -11.60
N LEU A 19 -9.25 5.91 -11.95
CA LEU A 19 -9.80 5.68 -13.29
C LEU A 19 -8.95 6.37 -14.36
N TYR A 20 -8.64 7.65 -14.16
CA TYR A 20 -7.75 8.41 -15.04
C TYR A 20 -6.37 7.73 -15.19
N HIS A 21 -5.78 7.31 -14.06
CA HIS A 21 -4.48 6.62 -14.08
C HIS A 21 -4.53 5.34 -14.93
N ILE A 22 -5.53 4.48 -14.76
CA ILE A 22 -5.69 3.26 -15.56
C ILE A 22 -5.86 3.60 -17.04
N ALA A 23 -6.76 4.53 -17.37
CA ALA A 23 -7.05 4.92 -18.75
C ALA A 23 -5.82 5.51 -19.45
N LYS A 24 -5.14 6.45 -18.77
CA LYS A 24 -3.94 7.11 -19.31
C LYS A 24 -2.78 6.14 -19.49
N SER A 25 -2.60 5.24 -18.52
CA SER A 25 -1.57 4.21 -18.60
C SER A 25 -1.79 3.24 -19.76
N LYS A 26 -3.05 2.84 -20.03
CA LYS A 26 -3.39 2.00 -21.18
C LYS A 26 -3.13 2.73 -22.50
N GLU A 27 -3.54 4.00 -22.57
CA GLU A 27 -3.33 4.82 -23.76
C GLU A 27 -1.83 4.96 -24.12
N GLU A 28 -1.00 5.28 -23.11
CA GLU A 28 0.43 5.53 -23.32
C GLU A 28 1.25 4.26 -23.54
N SER A 29 0.88 3.14 -22.90
CA SER A 29 1.57 1.85 -23.09
C SER A 29 1.05 1.04 -24.27
N GLY A 30 -0.13 1.32 -24.78
CA GLY A 30 -0.81 0.45 -25.76
C GLY A 30 -1.25 -0.91 -25.16
N ALA A 31 -1.25 -1.05 -23.84
CA ALA A 31 -1.53 -2.31 -23.17
C ALA A 31 -2.97 -2.78 -23.40
N GLU A 32 -3.09 -4.06 -23.75
CA GLU A 32 -4.40 -4.72 -23.88
C GLU A 32 -4.93 -5.21 -22.53
N PHE A 33 -4.02 -5.60 -21.63
CA PHE A 33 -4.33 -6.23 -20.35
C PHE A 33 -3.86 -5.37 -19.17
N VAL A 34 -4.65 -5.34 -18.09
CA VAL A 34 -4.33 -4.59 -16.85
C VAL A 34 -4.38 -5.51 -15.63
N ILE A 35 -3.25 -5.62 -14.94
CA ILE A 35 -3.14 -6.29 -13.64
C ILE A 35 -3.02 -5.22 -12.55
N CYS A 36 -3.92 -5.24 -11.56
CA CYS A 36 -3.83 -4.39 -10.40
C CYS A 36 -3.37 -5.17 -9.17
N ILE A 37 -2.27 -4.74 -8.54
CA ILE A 37 -1.88 -5.19 -7.20
C ILE A 37 -2.45 -4.20 -6.20
N ILE A 38 -3.30 -4.66 -5.29
CA ILE A 38 -3.96 -3.77 -4.32
C ILE A 38 -3.66 -4.16 -2.88
N SER A 39 -3.56 -3.17 -2.00
CA SER A 39 -3.56 -3.41 -0.54
C SER A 39 -4.83 -4.16 -0.13
N GLY A 40 -4.71 -5.04 0.85
CA GLY A 40 -5.85 -5.72 1.45
C GLY A 40 -6.73 -4.77 2.29
N ASN A 41 -7.10 -5.18 3.49
CA ASN A 41 -7.99 -4.42 4.38
C ASN A 41 -7.26 -3.29 5.14
N PHE A 42 -5.93 -3.29 5.16
CA PHE A 42 -5.08 -2.28 5.77
C PHE A 42 -4.10 -1.73 4.75
N VAL A 43 -3.74 -0.45 4.89
CA VAL A 43 -3.01 0.31 3.86
C VAL A 43 -1.66 0.85 4.37
N GLN A 44 -0.80 1.23 3.45
CA GLN A 44 0.61 1.60 3.68
C GLN A 44 0.78 2.78 4.66
N ARG A 45 -0.17 3.68 4.72
CA ARG A 45 -0.12 4.81 5.65
C ARG A 45 -0.37 4.43 7.10
N GLY A 46 -0.57 3.14 7.40
CA GLY A 46 -0.86 2.66 8.75
C GLY A 46 -2.31 2.90 9.15
N ASP A 47 -3.22 2.78 8.21
CA ASP A 47 -4.65 3.01 8.41
C ASP A 47 -5.46 1.85 7.83
N THR A 48 -6.77 1.85 8.06
CA THR A 48 -7.71 0.91 7.47
C THR A 48 -8.13 1.31 6.07
N SER A 49 -8.55 0.35 5.29
CA SER A 49 -9.36 0.59 4.10
C SER A 49 -10.79 0.91 4.51
N ILE A 50 -11.49 1.80 3.80
CA ILE A 50 -12.91 2.11 4.11
C ILE A 50 -13.80 0.91 3.85
N VAL A 51 -13.56 0.21 2.75
CA VAL A 51 -14.27 -1.02 2.39
C VAL A 51 -13.28 -2.17 2.29
N ASN A 52 -13.78 -3.39 2.44
CA ASN A 52 -12.96 -4.58 2.40
C ASN A 52 -12.30 -4.81 1.02
N LYS A 53 -11.32 -5.70 0.99
CA LYS A 53 -10.53 -6.00 -0.20
C LYS A 53 -11.35 -6.51 -1.39
N TRP A 54 -12.47 -7.21 -1.16
CA TRP A 54 -13.34 -7.71 -2.23
C TRP A 54 -14.13 -6.57 -2.86
N ALA A 55 -14.67 -5.63 -2.07
CA ALA A 55 -15.32 -4.43 -2.59
C ALA A 55 -14.35 -3.59 -3.42
N LYS A 56 -13.10 -3.43 -2.96
CA LYS A 56 -12.04 -2.75 -3.74
C LYS A 56 -11.73 -3.46 -5.04
N ALA A 57 -11.66 -4.79 -5.01
CA ALA A 57 -11.45 -5.59 -6.23
C ALA A 57 -12.61 -5.44 -7.23
N LYS A 58 -13.86 -5.44 -6.75
CA LYS A 58 -15.04 -5.13 -7.60
C LYS A 58 -14.93 -3.74 -8.23
N MET A 59 -14.56 -2.72 -7.43
CA MET A 59 -14.37 -1.36 -7.95
C MET A 59 -13.29 -1.32 -9.04
N ALA A 60 -12.15 -1.98 -8.84
CA ALA A 60 -11.07 -2.00 -9.81
C ALA A 60 -11.47 -2.71 -11.12
N LEU A 61 -12.10 -3.89 -11.03
CA LEU A 61 -12.59 -4.63 -12.20
C LEU A 61 -13.63 -3.85 -12.99
N ALA A 62 -14.59 -3.21 -12.30
CA ALA A 62 -15.61 -2.39 -12.93
C ALA A 62 -15.07 -1.13 -13.63
N ASN A 63 -13.79 -0.78 -13.39
CA ASN A 63 -13.14 0.44 -13.89
C ASN A 63 -11.84 0.16 -14.65
N GLY A 64 -11.71 -1.01 -15.28
CA GLY A 64 -10.68 -1.26 -16.29
C GLY A 64 -9.54 -2.18 -15.87
N ALA A 65 -9.52 -2.71 -14.65
CA ALA A 65 -8.65 -3.82 -14.30
C ALA A 65 -9.18 -5.14 -14.88
N ASP A 66 -8.28 -6.02 -15.33
CA ASP A 66 -8.63 -7.35 -15.82
C ASP A 66 -8.36 -8.43 -14.78
N LEU A 67 -7.32 -8.25 -13.98
CA LEU A 67 -6.92 -9.13 -12.88
C LEU A 67 -6.56 -8.30 -11.65
N VAL A 68 -7.11 -8.65 -10.50
CA VAL A 68 -6.83 -7.99 -9.22
C VAL A 68 -6.20 -8.98 -8.25
N ILE A 69 -5.01 -8.65 -7.76
CA ILE A 69 -4.20 -9.45 -6.85
C ILE A 69 -4.02 -8.70 -5.54
N GLU A 70 -4.15 -9.39 -4.40
CA GLU A 70 -3.90 -8.84 -3.08
C GLU A 70 -2.40 -8.74 -2.81
N LEU A 71 -1.96 -7.58 -2.35
CA LEU A 71 -0.64 -7.42 -1.74
C LEU A 71 -0.72 -7.94 -0.30
N PRO A 72 0.07 -8.97 0.09
CA PRO A 72 0.04 -9.50 1.45
C PRO A 72 0.22 -8.43 2.52
N THR A 73 -0.48 -8.56 3.63
CA THR A 73 -0.58 -7.57 4.71
C THR A 73 0.78 -7.11 5.21
N VAL A 74 1.74 -8.02 5.34
CA VAL A 74 3.10 -7.71 5.77
C VAL A 74 3.79 -6.66 4.89
N TYR A 75 3.46 -6.60 3.61
CA TYR A 75 3.95 -5.57 2.69
C TYR A 75 3.01 -4.37 2.66
N SER A 76 1.70 -4.59 2.66
CA SER A 76 0.72 -3.53 2.46
C SER A 76 0.70 -2.48 3.58
N ILE A 77 1.08 -2.85 4.81
CA ILE A 77 1.16 -1.93 5.96
C ILE A 77 2.58 -1.52 6.32
N SER A 78 3.55 -1.72 5.43
CA SER A 78 4.96 -1.45 5.74
C SER A 78 5.46 -0.11 5.18
N SER A 79 6.77 0.15 5.34
CA SER A 79 7.40 1.31 4.73
C SER A 79 7.24 1.31 3.21
N ALA A 80 7.36 2.49 2.57
CA ALA A 80 7.28 2.61 1.11
C ALA A 80 8.24 1.64 0.39
N GLU A 81 9.42 1.42 0.93
CA GLU A 81 10.40 0.46 0.38
C GLU A 81 9.88 -0.97 0.40
N ASN A 82 9.41 -1.47 1.55
CA ASN A 82 8.92 -2.84 1.66
C ASN A 82 7.61 -3.04 0.87
N PHE A 83 6.73 -2.04 0.86
CA PHE A 83 5.53 -2.02 0.04
C PHE A 83 5.87 -2.18 -1.45
N ALA A 84 6.79 -1.36 -1.95
CA ALA A 84 7.23 -1.42 -3.34
C ALA A 84 7.92 -2.76 -3.66
N GLN A 85 8.80 -3.24 -2.78
CA GLN A 85 9.47 -4.53 -2.98
C GLN A 85 8.48 -5.69 -3.05
N GLY A 86 7.47 -5.74 -2.17
CA GLY A 86 6.43 -6.77 -2.18
C GLY A 86 5.64 -6.78 -3.49
N ALA A 87 5.17 -5.61 -3.90
CA ALA A 87 4.38 -5.46 -5.12
C ALA A 87 5.20 -5.79 -6.39
N ILE A 88 6.44 -5.31 -6.50
CA ILE A 88 7.32 -5.62 -7.63
C ILE A 88 7.71 -7.10 -7.67
N LYS A 89 7.94 -7.75 -6.52
CA LYS A 89 8.19 -9.21 -6.47
C LYS A 89 6.99 -9.98 -7.04
N ILE A 90 5.76 -9.60 -6.71
CA ILE A 90 4.55 -10.21 -7.26
C ILE A 90 4.55 -10.04 -8.78
N LEU A 91 4.56 -8.79 -9.28
CA LEU A 91 4.52 -8.52 -10.72
C LEU A 91 5.64 -9.24 -11.49
N ASN A 92 6.87 -9.20 -10.97
CA ASN A 92 8.03 -9.85 -11.59
C ASN A 92 7.91 -11.38 -11.60
N SER A 93 7.22 -12.00 -10.63
CA SER A 93 7.03 -13.45 -10.55
C SER A 93 6.01 -13.97 -11.56
N LEU A 94 5.07 -13.11 -12.02
CA LEU A 94 4.09 -13.44 -13.05
C LEU A 94 4.73 -13.71 -14.42
N LYS A 95 5.87 -13.07 -14.72
CA LYS A 95 6.64 -13.22 -15.98
C LYS A 95 5.89 -12.82 -17.26
N ILE A 96 4.78 -12.13 -17.12
CA ILE A 96 3.92 -11.69 -18.23
C ILE A 96 3.69 -10.17 -18.26
N VAL A 97 4.25 -9.44 -17.30
CA VAL A 97 4.07 -7.98 -17.18
C VAL A 97 5.20 -7.28 -17.91
N ASP A 98 4.85 -6.42 -18.86
CA ASP A 98 5.81 -5.67 -19.69
C ASP A 98 6.09 -4.29 -19.12
N THR A 99 5.03 -3.60 -18.70
CA THR A 99 5.11 -2.22 -18.19
C THR A 99 4.52 -2.12 -16.79
N ILE A 100 5.19 -1.38 -15.90
CA ILE A 100 4.63 -0.97 -14.61
C ILE A 100 4.32 0.53 -14.63
N SER A 101 3.07 0.90 -14.30
CA SER A 101 2.67 2.30 -14.19
C SER A 101 2.41 2.72 -12.75
N PHE A 102 2.82 3.95 -12.44
CA PHE A 102 2.57 4.59 -11.14
C PHE A 102 2.35 6.10 -11.30
N GLY A 103 1.56 6.67 -10.37
CA GLY A 103 1.36 8.11 -10.32
C GLY A 103 2.61 8.84 -9.81
N MET A 104 2.90 10.02 -10.34
CA MET A 104 3.99 10.89 -9.87
C MET A 104 3.55 12.36 -9.82
N GLU A 105 4.23 13.17 -9.02
CA GLU A 105 4.04 14.62 -8.96
C GLU A 105 5.00 15.39 -9.89
N THR A 106 6.11 14.78 -10.29
CA THR A 106 7.07 15.32 -11.26
C THR A 106 6.59 15.15 -12.70
N ASP A 107 7.20 15.90 -13.62
CA ASP A 107 6.85 15.84 -15.05
C ASP A 107 7.59 14.71 -15.79
N ASP A 108 8.69 14.21 -15.23
CA ASP A 108 9.60 13.27 -15.89
C ASP A 108 10.02 12.15 -14.96
N VAL A 109 9.77 10.92 -15.36
CA VAL A 109 10.19 9.70 -14.65
C VAL A 109 11.72 9.58 -14.55
N ALA A 110 12.47 10.18 -15.47
CA ALA A 110 13.93 10.16 -15.42
C ALA A 110 14.48 10.88 -14.18
N ILE A 111 13.78 11.89 -13.66
CA ILE A 111 14.12 12.54 -12.39
C ILE A 111 14.08 11.54 -11.23
N LEU A 112 13.00 10.78 -11.14
CA LEU A 112 12.83 9.75 -10.10
C LEU A 112 13.86 8.63 -10.28
N ASN A 113 14.16 8.24 -11.52
CA ASN A 113 15.13 7.19 -11.81
C ASN A 113 16.56 7.58 -11.44
N ASN A 114 16.96 8.85 -11.64
CA ASN A 114 18.26 9.35 -11.19
C ASN A 114 18.40 9.24 -9.67
N ILE A 115 17.38 9.66 -8.91
CA ILE A 115 17.36 9.52 -7.45
C ILE A 115 17.39 8.04 -7.06
N ALA A 116 16.58 7.19 -7.71
CA ALA A 116 16.55 5.76 -7.44
C ALA A 116 17.93 5.09 -7.69
N ASN A 117 18.66 5.53 -8.73
CA ASN A 117 20.02 5.06 -9.01
C ASN A 117 20.99 5.38 -7.87
N VAL A 118 20.98 6.62 -7.37
CA VAL A 118 21.84 7.02 -6.25
C VAL A 118 21.49 6.22 -5.00
N LEU A 119 20.20 6.11 -4.67
CA LEU A 119 19.73 5.39 -3.47
C LEU A 119 19.90 3.87 -3.56
N TYR A 120 20.00 3.30 -4.75
CA TYR A 120 20.24 1.86 -4.96
C TYR A 120 21.73 1.53 -4.88
N ASN A 121 22.59 2.35 -5.48
CA ASN A 121 24.03 2.10 -5.55
C ASN A 121 24.79 2.63 -4.32
N GLU A 122 24.22 3.61 -3.61
CA GLU A 122 24.80 4.28 -2.45
C GLU A 122 26.30 4.65 -2.64
N PRO A 123 26.63 5.49 -3.67
CA PRO A 123 28.01 5.88 -3.93
C PRO A 123 28.67 6.46 -2.68
N LYS A 124 30.00 6.24 -2.52
CA LYS A 124 30.75 6.65 -1.34
C LYS A 124 30.63 8.15 -1.05
N GLU A 125 30.62 8.99 -2.08
CA GLU A 125 30.45 10.43 -1.98
C GLU A 125 29.08 10.77 -1.38
N TYR A 126 28.01 10.14 -1.89
CA TYR A 126 26.66 10.31 -1.36
C TYR A 126 26.56 9.88 0.11
N THR A 127 27.08 8.71 0.47
CA THR A 127 27.04 8.21 1.85
C THR A 127 27.81 9.09 2.82
N THR A 128 28.91 9.70 2.36
CA THR A 128 29.70 10.70 3.13
C THR A 128 28.87 11.98 3.35
N MET A 129 28.19 12.49 2.32
CA MET A 129 27.32 13.66 2.44
C MET A 129 26.15 13.38 3.39
N LEU A 130 25.53 12.20 3.30
CA LEU A 130 24.45 11.78 4.17
C LEU A 130 24.88 11.73 5.64
N ALA A 131 26.04 11.12 5.90
CA ALA A 131 26.59 11.05 7.25
C ALA A 131 26.90 12.44 7.82
N HIS A 132 27.39 13.37 6.99
CA HIS A 132 27.61 14.76 7.38
C HIS A 132 26.31 15.48 7.76
N GLU A 133 25.25 15.32 6.95
CA GLU A 133 23.94 15.92 7.23
C GLU A 133 23.29 15.34 8.51
N LEU A 134 23.46 14.04 8.78
CA LEU A 134 22.99 13.42 10.01
C LEU A 134 23.74 13.97 11.25
N LYS A 135 25.05 14.20 11.16
CA LYS A 135 25.85 14.82 12.23
C LYS A 135 25.41 16.26 12.57
N LYS A 136 24.83 16.98 11.61
CA LYS A 136 24.20 18.30 11.84
C LYS A 136 22.90 18.25 12.65
N GLY A 137 22.42 17.05 13.02
CA GLY A 137 21.17 16.86 13.75
C GLY A 137 19.91 16.87 12.87
N ASN A 138 20.06 16.84 11.54
CA ASN A 138 18.92 16.69 10.64
C ASN A 138 18.23 15.34 10.84
N SER A 139 16.88 15.32 10.71
CA SER A 139 16.17 14.05 10.63
C SER A 139 16.62 13.26 9.37
N PHE A 140 16.55 11.92 9.42
CA PHE A 140 16.97 11.08 8.29
C PHE A 140 16.34 11.49 6.94
N PRO A 141 15.01 11.77 6.82
CA PRO A 141 14.43 12.24 5.56
C PRO A 141 15.06 13.55 5.06
N LYS A 142 15.30 14.52 5.96
CA LYS A 142 15.91 15.80 5.59
C LYS A 142 17.39 15.67 5.23
N ALA A 143 18.13 14.89 5.99
CA ALA A 143 19.54 14.58 5.70
C ALA A 143 19.69 13.90 4.32
N ARG A 144 18.79 12.93 4.02
CA ARG A 144 18.73 12.23 2.73
C ARG A 144 18.43 13.19 1.58
N GLU A 145 17.46 14.07 1.74
CA GLU A 145 17.10 15.09 0.74
C GLU A 145 18.28 16.01 0.45
N ASN A 146 18.91 16.56 1.50
CA ASN A 146 20.06 17.46 1.37
C ASN A 146 21.25 16.76 0.68
N ALA A 147 21.58 15.54 1.11
CA ALA A 147 22.68 14.77 0.54
C ALA A 147 22.42 14.44 -0.95
N LEU A 148 21.20 14.11 -1.34
CA LEU A 148 20.83 13.87 -2.73
C LEU A 148 20.98 15.14 -3.58
N MET A 149 20.50 16.29 -3.09
CA MET A 149 20.63 17.55 -3.80
C MET A 149 22.10 17.96 -4.00
N MET A 150 22.93 17.74 -2.97
CA MET A 150 24.38 18.00 -3.06
C MET A 150 25.06 17.06 -4.05
N TYR A 151 24.75 15.76 -4.00
CA TYR A 151 25.35 14.75 -4.86
C TYR A 151 24.96 14.91 -6.32
N LEU A 152 23.68 15.18 -6.60
CA LEU A 152 23.13 15.35 -7.96
C LEU A 152 23.47 16.73 -8.57
N ASN A 153 23.96 17.66 -7.76
CA ASN A 153 24.43 19.00 -8.15
C ASN A 153 23.44 19.79 -9.02
N ASP A 154 22.13 19.60 -8.83
CA ASP A 154 21.07 20.34 -9.51
C ASP A 154 19.87 20.56 -8.59
N ILE A 155 19.99 21.56 -7.72
CA ILE A 155 18.97 21.88 -6.72
C ILE A 155 17.62 22.19 -7.37
N LYS A 156 17.60 22.92 -8.49
CA LYS A 156 16.35 23.35 -9.15
C LYS A 156 15.55 22.15 -9.65
N LYS A 157 16.23 21.13 -10.18
CA LYS A 157 15.60 19.94 -10.74
C LYS A 157 15.08 18.98 -9.66
N TYR A 158 15.76 18.88 -8.52
CA TYR A 158 15.47 17.86 -7.50
C TYR A 158 14.78 18.42 -6.24
N VAL A 159 14.65 19.76 -6.12
CA VAL A 159 13.96 20.36 -4.99
C VAL A 159 12.50 19.91 -4.94
N ASN A 160 12.01 19.60 -3.75
CA ASN A 160 10.65 19.13 -3.48
C ASN A 160 10.25 17.79 -4.11
N VAL A 161 11.13 17.10 -4.83
CA VAL A 161 10.82 15.77 -5.39
C VAL A 161 10.47 14.78 -4.27
N LEU A 162 11.24 14.79 -3.19
CA LEU A 162 11.04 13.92 -2.03
C LEU A 162 9.95 14.39 -1.05
N SER A 163 9.30 15.52 -1.31
CA SER A 163 8.11 15.96 -0.55
C SER A 163 6.82 15.31 -1.06
N GLY A 164 6.81 14.86 -2.32
CA GLY A 164 5.67 14.17 -2.94
C GLY A 164 5.58 12.71 -2.51
N SER A 165 4.43 12.31 -1.97
CA SER A 165 4.25 10.92 -1.51
C SER A 165 4.25 9.91 -2.65
N ASN A 166 3.76 10.27 -3.84
CA ASN A 166 3.78 9.40 -5.01
C ASN A 166 5.19 9.34 -5.63
N ASN A 167 5.93 10.45 -5.63
CA ASN A 167 7.33 10.46 -6.05
C ASN A 167 8.18 9.51 -5.19
N ILE A 168 7.97 9.53 -3.85
CA ILE A 168 8.66 8.60 -2.92
C ILE A 168 8.33 7.16 -3.30
N LEU A 169 7.06 6.81 -3.52
CA LEU A 169 6.67 5.47 -3.95
C LEU A 169 7.26 5.12 -5.32
N GLY A 170 7.22 6.04 -6.29
CA GLY A 170 7.82 5.87 -7.60
C GLY A 170 9.31 5.54 -7.53
N ILE A 171 10.07 6.27 -6.70
CA ILE A 171 11.49 6.00 -6.44
C ILE A 171 11.69 4.59 -5.86
N GLU A 172 10.85 4.18 -4.90
CA GLU A 172 10.96 2.85 -4.30
C GLU A 172 10.57 1.73 -5.29
N TYR A 173 9.60 1.95 -6.21
CA TYR A 173 9.34 1.02 -7.31
C TYR A 173 10.55 0.88 -8.23
N LEU A 174 11.17 1.99 -8.64
CA LEU A 174 12.37 1.98 -9.48
C LEU A 174 13.55 1.26 -8.81
N LYS A 175 13.77 1.46 -7.50
CA LYS A 175 14.75 0.70 -6.72
C LYS A 175 14.42 -0.80 -6.70
N ALA A 176 13.15 -1.15 -6.49
CA ALA A 176 12.72 -2.54 -6.44
C ALA A 176 12.88 -3.24 -7.80
N LEU A 177 12.60 -2.57 -8.92
CA LEU A 177 12.87 -3.07 -10.28
C LEU A 177 14.35 -3.41 -10.47
N LYS A 178 15.25 -2.51 -10.04
CA LYS A 178 16.71 -2.74 -10.10
C LYS A 178 17.12 -3.93 -9.24
N LYS A 179 16.65 -3.98 -8.00
CA LYS A 179 16.96 -5.04 -7.03
C LYS A 179 16.50 -6.43 -7.51
N THR A 180 15.37 -6.50 -8.19
CA THR A 180 14.83 -7.75 -8.75
C THR A 180 15.36 -8.07 -10.16
N LYS A 181 16.20 -7.19 -10.73
CA LYS A 181 16.66 -7.27 -12.12
C LYS A 181 15.47 -7.49 -13.08
N SER A 182 14.41 -6.74 -12.86
CA SER A 182 13.18 -6.88 -13.63
C SER A 182 13.34 -6.30 -15.05
N HIS A 183 12.67 -6.92 -16.01
CA HIS A 183 12.58 -6.44 -17.39
C HIS A 183 11.43 -5.45 -17.60
N MET A 184 10.53 -5.28 -16.61
CA MET A 184 9.39 -4.37 -16.72
C MET A 184 9.84 -2.93 -16.95
N ILE A 185 9.21 -2.25 -17.90
CA ILE A 185 9.47 -0.85 -18.24
C ILE A 185 8.68 0.05 -17.26
N PRO A 186 9.34 0.94 -16.50
CA PRO A 186 8.64 1.87 -15.63
C PRO A 186 8.04 3.04 -16.42
N MET A 187 6.78 3.33 -16.17
CA MET A 187 6.02 4.44 -16.73
C MET A 187 5.41 5.29 -15.62
N GLY A 188 5.69 6.59 -15.62
CA GLY A 188 5.12 7.53 -14.65
C GLY A 188 3.97 8.31 -15.27
N VAL A 189 2.80 8.30 -14.65
CA VAL A 189 1.67 9.15 -15.04
C VAL A 189 1.60 10.35 -14.11
N LYS A 190 1.70 11.54 -14.67
CA LYS A 190 1.58 12.79 -13.89
C LYS A 190 0.18 12.89 -13.29
N ARG A 191 0.14 13.09 -11.98
CA ARG A 191 -1.12 13.36 -11.28
C ARG A 191 -1.64 14.73 -11.67
N GLN A 192 -2.89 14.80 -12.08
CA GLN A 192 -3.56 16.08 -12.20
C GLN A 192 -3.71 16.68 -10.81
N LYS A 193 -3.11 17.84 -10.56
CA LYS A 193 -3.28 18.57 -9.31
C LYS A 193 -4.69 19.15 -9.32
N VAL A 194 -5.50 18.70 -8.38
CA VAL A 194 -6.58 19.53 -7.87
C VAL A 194 -5.89 20.71 -7.17
N LEU A 195 -6.01 21.90 -7.67
CA LEU A 195 -5.52 23.10 -7.02
C LEU A 195 -6.29 23.24 -5.69
N TYR A 196 -5.56 23.17 -4.59
CA TYR A 196 -6.09 23.11 -3.22
C TYR A 196 -6.69 24.46 -2.73
N ASN A 197 -6.70 25.48 -3.60
CA ASN A 197 -7.03 26.87 -3.24
C ASN A 197 -8.32 27.42 -3.89
N ASP A 198 -9.08 26.63 -4.64
CA ASP A 198 -10.35 27.12 -5.14
C ASP A 198 -11.49 26.64 -4.23
N GLU A 199 -12.17 27.59 -3.58
CA GLU A 199 -13.41 27.41 -2.80
C GLU A 199 -14.58 26.89 -3.66
N TYR A 200 -14.39 26.79 -4.96
CA TYR A 200 -15.29 26.16 -5.90
C TYR A 200 -14.68 24.83 -6.36
N MET A 201 -15.41 23.73 -6.12
CA MET A 201 -15.08 22.40 -6.70
C MET A 201 -15.07 22.52 -8.21
N VAL A 202 -13.93 22.93 -8.75
CA VAL A 202 -13.59 22.77 -10.16
C VAL A 202 -12.85 21.45 -10.21
N ASP A 203 -13.52 20.50 -10.81
CA ASP A 203 -13.03 19.18 -11.23
C ASP A 203 -13.41 17.98 -10.35
N GLU A 204 -13.87 16.96 -11.04
CA GLU A 204 -14.27 15.62 -10.65
C GLU A 204 -13.18 14.81 -9.91
N PHE A 205 -12.07 15.45 -9.50
CA PHE A 205 -10.93 14.79 -8.86
C PHE A 205 -10.80 15.19 -7.38
N ALA A 206 -11.12 14.27 -6.49
CA ALA A 206 -10.78 14.40 -5.08
C ALA A 206 -9.72 13.35 -4.70
N SER A 207 -8.90 13.65 -3.68
CA SER A 207 -7.98 12.65 -3.13
C SER A 207 -8.73 11.60 -2.32
N ALA A 208 -8.18 10.38 -2.20
CA ALA A 208 -8.74 9.36 -1.32
C ALA A 208 -8.90 9.87 0.13
N THR A 209 -7.99 10.73 0.61
CA THR A 209 -8.08 11.36 1.94
C THR A 209 -9.26 12.32 2.03
N SER A 210 -9.52 13.12 0.99
CA SER A 210 -10.68 14.01 0.93
C SER A 210 -11.99 13.21 0.95
N ILE A 211 -12.08 12.12 0.18
CA ILE A 211 -13.27 11.26 0.16
C ILE A 211 -13.52 10.64 1.55
N ARG A 212 -12.45 10.16 2.23
CA ARG A 212 -12.60 9.64 3.60
C ARG A 212 -13.07 10.70 4.60
N ARG A 213 -12.64 11.96 4.44
CA ARG A 213 -13.16 13.09 5.22
C ARG A 213 -14.64 13.33 4.92
N MET A 214 -15.01 13.41 3.64
CA MET A 214 -16.40 13.61 3.19
C MET A 214 -17.34 12.51 3.71
N LEU A 215 -16.87 11.26 3.84
CA LEU A 215 -17.65 10.19 4.46
C LEU A 215 -17.93 10.45 5.94
N LYS A 216 -16.94 10.96 6.70
CA LYS A 216 -17.11 11.33 8.11
C LYS A 216 -18.11 12.49 8.28
N THR A 217 -18.13 13.44 7.34
CA THR A 217 -19.01 14.62 7.36
C THR A 217 -20.31 14.40 6.60
N ARG A 218 -20.51 13.20 6.01
CA ARG A 218 -21.71 12.79 5.25
C ARG A 218 -21.99 13.64 4.00
N GLU A 219 -20.95 14.11 3.33
CA GLU A 219 -21.01 14.90 2.09
C GLU A 219 -21.18 13.99 0.86
N PHE A 220 -22.29 13.26 0.77
CA PHE A 220 -22.50 12.19 -0.23
C PHE A 220 -22.54 12.67 -1.69
N ASP A 221 -23.02 13.88 -1.95
CA ASP A 221 -23.06 14.43 -3.31
C ASP A 221 -21.66 14.72 -3.83
N ASP A 222 -20.75 15.19 -2.97
CA ASP A 222 -19.35 15.43 -3.32
C ASP A 222 -18.61 14.10 -3.55
N ILE A 223 -18.88 13.11 -2.72
CA ILE A 223 -18.34 11.74 -2.92
C ILE A 223 -18.79 11.18 -4.26
N ARG A 224 -20.08 11.36 -4.62
CA ARG A 224 -20.63 10.89 -5.90
C ARG A 224 -19.93 11.51 -7.10
N ARG A 225 -19.56 12.80 -7.03
CA ARG A 225 -18.80 13.49 -8.09
C ARG A 225 -17.35 13.03 -8.18
N ALA A 226 -16.74 12.70 -7.04
CA ALA A 226 -15.34 12.30 -6.92
C ALA A 226 -15.06 10.85 -7.33
N MET A 227 -16.10 10.03 -7.55
CA MET A 227 -15.96 8.60 -7.81
C MET A 227 -16.65 8.18 -9.12
N PRO A 228 -16.11 7.17 -9.84
CA PRO A 228 -16.84 6.54 -10.92
C PRO A 228 -18.19 5.99 -10.41
N LYS A 229 -19.23 6.07 -11.24
CA LYS A 229 -20.59 5.62 -10.88
C LYS A 229 -20.62 4.19 -10.30
N SER A 230 -19.88 3.26 -10.92
CA SER A 230 -19.76 1.87 -10.46
C SER A 230 -19.15 1.79 -9.06
N SER A 231 -18.05 2.52 -8.81
CA SER A 231 -17.41 2.56 -7.49
C SER A 231 -18.29 3.16 -6.42
N TYR A 232 -19.01 4.25 -6.73
CA TYR A 232 -19.96 4.88 -5.81
C TYR A 232 -21.11 3.94 -5.46
N GLN A 233 -21.65 3.19 -6.42
CA GLN A 233 -22.68 2.19 -6.18
C GLN A 233 -22.22 1.06 -5.26
N ILE A 234 -20.99 0.54 -5.49
CA ILE A 234 -20.39 -0.50 -4.63
C ILE A 234 -20.18 0.05 -3.22
N LEU A 235 -19.61 1.26 -3.08
CA LEU A 235 -19.45 1.91 -1.77
C LEU A 235 -20.81 2.05 -1.06
N GLY A 236 -21.85 2.51 -1.75
CA GLY A 236 -23.19 2.66 -1.18
C GLY A 236 -23.80 1.33 -0.71
N GLN A 237 -23.49 0.21 -1.38
CA GLN A 237 -23.91 -1.13 -0.92
C GLN A 237 -23.20 -1.52 0.37
N GLU A 238 -21.88 -1.35 0.45
CA GLU A 238 -21.11 -1.67 1.65
C GLU A 238 -21.54 -0.79 2.86
N LEU A 239 -21.79 0.50 2.60
CA LEU A 239 -22.30 1.42 3.64
C LEU A 239 -23.69 1.00 4.16
N LYS A 240 -24.62 0.61 3.28
CA LYS A 240 -25.95 0.13 3.67
C LYS A 240 -25.92 -1.16 4.47
N GLN A 241 -24.90 -2.00 4.23
CA GLN A 241 -24.70 -3.27 4.95
C GLN A 241 -23.90 -3.10 6.24
N GLY A 242 -23.39 -1.89 6.53
CA GLY A 242 -22.49 -1.64 7.65
C GLY A 242 -21.11 -2.29 7.51
N HIS A 243 -20.74 -2.72 6.31
CA HIS A 243 -19.47 -3.41 6.01
C HIS A 243 -18.36 -2.41 5.64
N TYR A 244 -18.15 -1.40 6.48
CA TYR A 244 -17.12 -0.38 6.27
C TYR A 244 -16.40 -0.05 7.58
N VAL A 245 -15.19 0.49 7.46
CA VAL A 245 -14.35 0.91 8.57
C VAL A 245 -13.82 2.31 8.28
N ILE A 246 -14.21 3.28 9.08
CA ILE A 246 -13.91 4.70 8.80
C ILE A 246 -12.41 4.98 8.87
N ASP A 247 -11.74 4.54 9.92
CA ASP A 247 -10.29 4.67 10.12
C ASP A 247 -9.81 3.77 11.29
N LEU A 248 -8.53 3.87 11.61
CA LEU A 248 -7.88 3.08 12.65
C LEU A 248 -8.51 3.24 14.05
N SER A 249 -9.24 4.32 14.32
CA SER A 249 -9.89 4.53 15.61
C SER A 249 -11.00 3.50 15.92
N CYS A 250 -11.52 2.84 14.89
CA CYS A 250 -12.45 1.71 15.08
C CYS A 250 -11.83 0.55 15.87
N PHE A 251 -10.50 0.48 15.95
CA PHE A 251 -9.74 -0.53 16.69
C PHE A 251 -9.02 0.03 17.92
N GLU A 252 -9.46 1.17 18.41
CA GLU A 252 -8.81 1.90 19.51
C GLU A 252 -8.62 1.03 20.76
N LYS A 253 -9.68 0.35 21.18
CA LYS A 253 -9.65 -0.48 22.40
C LYS A 253 -8.76 -1.72 22.22
N GLU A 254 -8.84 -2.37 21.07
CA GLU A 254 -8.04 -3.56 20.73
C GLU A 254 -6.54 -3.22 20.68
N ILE A 255 -6.20 -2.06 20.08
CA ILE A 255 -4.81 -1.60 19.99
C ILE A 255 -4.27 -1.25 21.39
N ILE A 256 -5.01 -0.45 22.17
CA ILE A 256 -4.58 -0.06 23.52
C ILE A 256 -4.47 -1.28 24.42
N TYR A 257 -5.46 -2.20 24.39
CA TYR A 257 -5.40 -3.47 25.12
C TYR A 257 -4.15 -4.26 24.73
N THR A 258 -3.88 -4.42 23.43
CA THR A 258 -2.72 -5.18 22.96
C THR A 258 -1.41 -4.59 23.47
N LEU A 259 -1.22 -3.26 23.36
CA LEU A 259 0.00 -2.60 23.86
C LEU A 259 0.15 -2.69 25.38
N ARG A 260 -0.94 -2.60 26.13
CA ARG A 260 -0.92 -2.78 27.60
C ARG A 260 -0.55 -4.21 28.00
N LYS A 261 -1.02 -5.21 27.23
CA LYS A 261 -0.71 -6.62 27.45
C LYS A 261 0.73 -6.97 27.10
N MET A 262 1.27 -6.43 26.02
CA MET A 262 2.63 -6.70 25.55
C MET A 262 3.69 -6.25 26.57
N SER A 263 4.75 -7.04 26.75
CA SER A 263 5.96 -6.59 27.44
C SER A 263 6.71 -5.51 26.65
N GLN A 264 7.64 -4.82 27.27
CA GLN A 264 8.46 -3.84 26.57
C GLN A 264 9.32 -4.50 25.50
N GLU A 265 9.86 -5.69 25.75
CA GLU A 265 10.63 -6.46 24.77
C GLU A 265 9.78 -6.88 23.56
N GLU A 266 8.54 -7.28 23.78
CA GLU A 266 7.61 -7.61 22.70
C GLU A 266 7.34 -6.36 21.81
N ILE A 267 7.14 -5.18 22.43
CA ILE A 267 6.99 -3.91 21.69
C ILE A 267 8.29 -3.57 20.95
N ALA A 268 9.45 -3.75 21.56
CA ALA A 268 10.76 -3.54 20.93
C ALA A 268 10.98 -4.46 19.73
N ASN A 269 10.33 -5.64 19.70
CA ASN A 269 10.40 -6.60 18.59
C ASN A 269 9.42 -6.30 17.45
N LEU A 270 8.56 -5.29 17.56
CA LEU A 270 7.72 -4.84 16.45
C LEU A 270 8.56 -4.17 15.35
N PRO A 271 8.22 -4.35 14.06
CA PRO A 271 8.89 -3.63 12.98
C PRO A 271 8.82 -2.11 13.17
N ASP A 272 9.77 -1.39 12.63
CA ASP A 272 9.88 0.08 12.73
C ASP A 272 10.11 0.62 14.16
N VAL A 273 10.20 -0.21 15.21
CA VAL A 273 10.53 0.21 16.58
C VAL A 273 12.03 0.27 16.78
N SER A 274 12.54 1.43 17.19
CA SER A 274 13.95 1.73 17.48
C SER A 274 14.07 2.92 18.42
N GLU A 275 15.25 3.17 18.99
CA GLU A 275 15.61 4.40 19.69
C GLU A 275 14.70 4.76 20.89
N GLY A 276 14.30 3.78 21.72
CA GLY A 276 13.46 4.01 22.90
C GLY A 276 11.98 4.24 22.60
N LEU A 277 11.55 3.99 21.34
CA LEU A 277 10.16 4.08 20.94
C LEU A 277 9.28 3.02 21.64
N ASP A 278 9.85 1.87 21.98
CA ASP A 278 9.23 0.82 22.80
C ASP A 278 8.76 1.35 24.16
N THR A 279 9.67 2.02 24.90
CA THR A 279 9.37 2.65 26.18
C THR A 279 8.31 3.74 26.05
N SER A 280 8.43 4.58 25.01
CA SER A 280 7.47 5.65 24.74
C SER A 280 6.07 5.13 24.45
N LEU A 281 5.96 4.08 23.62
CA LEU A 281 4.69 3.43 23.29
C LEU A 281 4.07 2.76 24.52
N LYS A 282 4.87 2.04 25.34
CA LYS A 282 4.39 1.38 26.55
C LYS A 282 3.85 2.38 27.56
N ASN A 283 4.60 3.46 27.82
CA ASN A 283 4.17 4.51 28.74
C ASN A 283 2.91 5.25 28.25
N ALA A 284 2.85 5.58 26.97
CA ALA A 284 1.69 6.20 26.37
C ALA A 284 0.44 5.30 26.46
N ALA A 285 0.56 4.01 26.15
CA ALA A 285 -0.55 3.06 26.26
C ALA A 285 -1.09 2.93 27.69
N ASN A 286 -0.23 3.08 28.72
CA ASN A 286 -0.64 3.05 30.12
C ASN A 286 -1.25 4.36 30.62
N SER A 287 -0.94 5.50 29.98
CA SER A 287 -1.33 6.84 30.44
C SER A 287 -2.51 7.45 29.68
N CYS A 288 -2.96 6.86 28.55
CA CYS A 288 -4.07 7.38 27.75
C CYS A 288 -5.11 6.29 27.43
N ASN A 289 -6.31 6.71 27.01
CA ASN A 289 -7.40 5.83 26.63
C ASN A 289 -7.86 6.00 25.17
N THR A 290 -7.23 6.91 24.42
CA THR A 290 -7.53 7.13 23.00
C THR A 290 -6.29 7.03 22.13
N LEU A 291 -6.46 6.53 20.89
CA LEU A 291 -5.36 6.48 19.91
C LEU A 291 -4.83 7.86 19.55
N LYS A 292 -5.71 8.86 19.53
CA LYS A 292 -5.33 10.25 19.26
C LYS A 292 -4.35 10.76 20.31
N GLU A 293 -4.64 10.55 21.60
CA GLU A 293 -3.74 10.92 22.70
C GLU A 293 -2.43 10.12 22.62
N LEU A 294 -2.50 8.80 22.45
CA LEU A 294 -1.33 7.94 22.32
C LEU A 294 -0.40 8.43 21.20
N ILE A 295 -0.94 8.66 20.01
CA ILE A 295 -0.16 9.14 18.86
C ILE A 295 0.46 10.51 19.16
N ASN A 296 -0.28 11.44 19.78
CA ASN A 296 0.23 12.78 20.11
C ASN A 296 1.36 12.74 21.14
N ILE A 297 1.30 11.84 22.13
CA ILE A 297 2.37 11.65 23.13
C ILE A 297 3.64 11.11 22.47
N VAL A 298 3.51 10.15 21.57
CA VAL A 298 4.66 9.44 20.95
C VAL A 298 5.24 10.21 19.76
N LYS A 299 4.41 11.01 19.06
CA LYS A 299 4.80 11.75 17.85
C LYS A 299 5.90 12.78 18.14
N SER A 300 6.92 12.79 17.30
CA SER A 300 8.04 13.73 17.36
C SER A 300 8.59 14.02 15.96
N LYS A 301 9.60 14.91 15.88
CA LYS A 301 10.33 15.11 14.61
C LYS A 301 11.00 13.83 14.09
N ARG A 302 11.35 12.88 14.96
CA ARG A 302 11.96 11.58 14.62
C ARG A 302 10.92 10.53 14.27
N PHE A 303 9.76 10.55 14.93
CA PHE A 303 8.71 9.54 14.81
C PHE A 303 7.46 10.16 14.18
N THR A 304 7.32 9.96 12.87
CA THR A 304 6.16 10.46 12.12
C THR A 304 4.89 9.71 12.50
N GLN A 305 3.75 10.37 12.36
CA GLN A 305 2.44 9.77 12.65
C GLN A 305 2.22 8.45 11.88
N THR A 306 2.54 8.43 10.59
CA THR A 306 2.36 7.21 9.77
C THR A 306 3.25 6.05 10.22
N ARG A 307 4.47 6.31 10.73
CA ARG A 307 5.32 5.29 11.34
C ARG A 307 4.69 4.73 12.61
N ILE A 308 4.18 5.59 13.49
CA ILE A 308 3.49 5.16 14.72
C ILE A 308 2.27 4.33 14.36
N GLN A 309 1.41 4.79 13.44
CA GLN A 309 0.22 4.06 13.02
C GLN A 309 0.55 2.66 12.46
N ARG A 310 1.63 2.51 11.66
CA ARG A 310 2.09 1.19 11.23
C ARG A 310 2.50 0.29 12.40
N ILE A 311 3.21 0.84 13.39
CA ILE A 311 3.60 0.08 14.58
C ILE A 311 2.36 -0.38 15.37
N LEU A 312 1.34 0.47 15.48
CA LEU A 312 0.06 0.11 16.10
C LEU A 312 -0.62 -1.03 15.34
N LEU A 313 -0.59 -1.01 14.00
CA LEU A 313 -1.10 -2.13 13.19
C LEU A 313 -0.24 -3.38 13.33
N TYR A 314 1.09 -3.29 13.43
CA TYR A 314 1.93 -4.46 13.68
C TYR A 314 1.58 -5.11 15.02
N ALA A 315 1.36 -4.32 16.07
CA ALA A 315 0.91 -4.83 17.36
C ALA A 315 -0.46 -5.51 17.24
N LEU A 316 -1.45 -4.82 16.66
CA LEU A 316 -2.81 -5.34 16.48
C LEU A 316 -2.84 -6.65 15.69
N LEU A 317 -2.07 -6.72 14.61
CA LEU A 317 -2.05 -7.87 13.70
C LEU A 317 -1.00 -8.92 14.06
N GLY A 318 -0.22 -8.71 15.12
CA GLY A 318 0.80 -9.63 15.59
C GLY A 318 1.95 -9.84 14.59
N ILE A 319 2.38 -8.81 13.88
CA ILE A 319 3.51 -8.85 12.93
C ILE A 319 4.78 -8.41 13.66
N ASP A 320 5.79 -9.27 13.73
CA ASP A 320 7.07 -9.00 14.35
C ASP A 320 8.22 -8.75 13.33
N LYS A 321 9.40 -8.37 13.84
CA LYS A 321 10.61 -8.18 13.02
C LYS A 321 10.99 -9.43 12.23
N LYS A 322 10.84 -10.62 12.82
CA LYS A 322 11.18 -11.89 12.17
C LYS A 322 10.31 -12.13 10.93
N GLN A 323 9.00 -11.93 11.06
CA GLN A 323 8.07 -12.07 9.92
C GLN A 323 8.37 -11.04 8.83
N MET A 324 8.67 -9.79 9.23
CA MET A 324 9.09 -8.75 8.29
C MET A 324 10.38 -9.13 7.55
N ASP A 325 11.39 -9.66 8.24
CA ASP A 325 12.66 -10.05 7.62
C ASP A 325 12.53 -11.29 6.72
N ILE A 326 11.66 -12.22 7.07
CA ILE A 326 11.31 -13.34 6.21
C ILE A 326 10.67 -12.84 4.91
N SER A 327 9.70 -11.92 5.00
CA SER A 327 9.01 -11.36 3.83
C SER A 327 9.97 -10.70 2.83
N LYS A 328 11.04 -10.05 3.32
CA LYS A 328 12.08 -9.47 2.45
C LYS A 328 12.84 -10.51 1.62
N LYS A 329 12.94 -11.75 2.11
CA LYS A 329 13.76 -12.83 1.52
C LYS A 329 12.99 -13.75 0.59
N ILE A 330 11.68 -13.90 0.77
CA ILE A 330 10.85 -14.82 -0.02
C ILE A 330 10.10 -14.10 -1.15
N ASN A 331 9.70 -14.85 -2.17
CA ASN A 331 8.71 -14.40 -3.13
C ASN A 331 7.32 -14.72 -2.58
N PRO A 332 6.37 -13.76 -2.56
CA PRO A 332 5.03 -14.01 -2.07
C PRO A 332 4.23 -14.89 -3.04
N TYR A 333 3.11 -15.43 -2.56
CA TYR A 333 2.09 -16.07 -3.39
C TYR A 333 1.30 -15.02 -4.19
N ILE A 334 0.51 -15.49 -5.14
CA ILE A 334 -0.37 -14.68 -5.98
C ILE A 334 -1.81 -14.87 -5.52
N ARG A 335 -2.27 -14.04 -4.59
CA ARG A 335 -3.63 -14.08 -4.08
C ARG A 335 -4.57 -13.33 -5.03
N VAL A 336 -5.33 -14.05 -5.84
CA VAL A 336 -6.30 -13.49 -6.77
C VAL A 336 -7.57 -13.13 -6.01
N LEU A 337 -7.99 -11.85 -6.06
CA LEU A 337 -9.25 -11.36 -5.50
C LEU A 337 -10.38 -11.37 -6.53
N GLY A 338 -10.05 -11.13 -7.79
CA GLY A 338 -11.03 -11.14 -8.86
C GLY A 338 -10.42 -10.99 -10.25
N PHE A 339 -11.19 -11.34 -11.27
CA PHE A 339 -10.83 -11.26 -12.68
C PHE A 339 -12.05 -11.22 -13.61
N ASN A 340 -11.86 -10.70 -14.82
CA ASN A 340 -12.79 -10.79 -15.94
C ASN A 340 -12.29 -11.83 -16.98
N ALA A 341 -12.93 -11.90 -18.14
CA ALA A 341 -12.54 -12.84 -19.20
C ALA A 341 -11.09 -12.68 -19.65
N LYS A 342 -10.56 -11.44 -19.74
CA LYS A 342 -9.15 -11.16 -20.04
C LYS A 342 -8.25 -11.58 -18.88
N GLY A 343 -8.63 -11.33 -17.64
CA GLY A 343 -7.90 -11.77 -16.46
C GLY A 343 -7.77 -13.28 -16.35
N LYS A 344 -8.79 -14.05 -16.81
CA LYS A 344 -8.71 -15.51 -16.91
C LYS A 344 -7.63 -15.96 -17.90
N GLN A 345 -7.47 -15.25 -19.03
CA GLN A 345 -6.38 -15.53 -19.99
C GLN A 345 -5.02 -15.27 -19.34
N LEU A 346 -4.86 -14.15 -18.60
CA LEU A 346 -3.63 -13.84 -17.86
C LEU A 346 -3.29 -14.93 -16.84
N ILE A 347 -4.26 -15.43 -16.08
CA ILE A 347 -4.05 -16.53 -15.12
C ILE A 347 -3.57 -17.80 -15.85
N SER A 348 -4.16 -18.15 -16.99
CA SER A 348 -3.76 -19.30 -17.78
C SER A 348 -2.33 -19.14 -18.30
N GLU A 349 -1.97 -17.95 -18.79
CA GLU A 349 -0.65 -17.70 -19.36
C GLU A 349 0.46 -17.71 -18.29
N MET A 350 0.27 -17.06 -17.14
CA MET A 350 1.27 -17.10 -16.07
C MET A 350 1.50 -18.51 -15.53
N LEU A 351 0.45 -19.35 -15.46
CA LEU A 351 0.59 -20.75 -15.06
C LEU A 351 1.24 -21.62 -16.17
N ARG A 352 1.05 -21.28 -17.44
CA ARG A 352 1.76 -21.92 -18.56
C ARG A 352 3.26 -21.64 -18.51
N ILE A 353 3.65 -20.39 -18.21
CA ILE A 353 5.07 -19.98 -18.11
C ILE A 353 5.71 -20.52 -16.83
N ASN A 354 4.99 -20.45 -15.70
CA ASN A 354 5.47 -20.93 -14.41
C ASN A 354 4.42 -21.81 -13.70
N PRO A 355 4.37 -23.13 -14.01
CA PRO A 355 3.40 -24.05 -13.40
C PRO A 355 3.52 -24.18 -11.87
N LYS A 356 4.68 -23.79 -11.29
CA LYS A 356 4.93 -23.83 -9.84
C LYS A 356 4.58 -22.53 -9.12
N LEU A 357 4.08 -21.52 -9.84
CA LEU A 357 3.68 -20.26 -9.24
C LEU A 357 2.52 -20.50 -8.24
N PRO A 358 2.65 -20.10 -6.97
CA PRO A 358 1.62 -20.34 -5.97
C PRO A 358 0.44 -19.37 -6.15
N VAL A 359 -0.43 -19.64 -7.13
CA VAL A 359 -1.64 -18.85 -7.40
C VAL A 359 -2.78 -19.32 -6.52
N ILE A 360 -3.28 -18.42 -5.66
CA ILE A 360 -4.33 -18.71 -4.68
C ILE A 360 -5.66 -18.12 -5.16
N THR A 361 -6.55 -18.98 -5.59
CA THR A 361 -7.95 -18.67 -5.92
C THR A 361 -8.92 -19.17 -4.85
N SER A 362 -8.49 -20.08 -3.99
CA SER A 362 -9.23 -20.60 -2.84
C SER A 362 -8.29 -20.83 -1.68
N VAL A 363 -8.50 -20.12 -0.58
CA VAL A 363 -7.66 -20.26 0.63
C VAL A 363 -7.72 -21.68 1.17
N LYS A 364 -8.92 -22.26 1.30
CA LYS A 364 -9.12 -23.62 1.84
C LYS A 364 -8.26 -24.63 1.09
N LYS A 365 -8.31 -24.61 -0.26
CA LYS A 365 -7.56 -25.55 -1.10
C LYS A 365 -6.04 -25.39 -0.95
N TYR A 366 -5.55 -24.16 -0.79
CA TYR A 366 -4.11 -23.87 -0.77
C TYR A 366 -3.48 -24.00 0.61
N MET A 367 -4.23 -23.79 1.71
CA MET A 367 -3.70 -23.95 3.06
C MET A 367 -3.14 -25.35 3.32
N ASP A 368 -3.73 -26.37 2.69
CA ASP A 368 -3.28 -27.76 2.83
C ASP A 368 -2.12 -28.09 1.86
N SER A 369 -2.00 -27.37 0.76
CA SER A 369 -1.05 -27.67 -0.33
C SER A 369 0.19 -26.77 -0.37
N LEU A 370 0.27 -25.68 0.41
CA LEU A 370 1.43 -24.79 0.41
C LEU A 370 2.65 -25.50 1.03
N PRO A 371 3.70 -25.78 0.23
CA PRO A 371 4.85 -26.56 0.69
C PRO A 371 5.78 -25.74 1.60
N ASN A 372 5.67 -24.40 1.55
CA ASN A 372 6.56 -23.49 2.27
C ASN A 372 5.89 -22.95 3.53
N LYS A 373 6.44 -23.29 4.72
CA LYS A 373 5.94 -22.84 6.01
C LYS A 373 5.85 -21.31 6.09
N ASN A 374 6.82 -20.58 5.55
CA ASN A 374 6.83 -19.11 5.61
C ASN A 374 5.68 -18.49 4.78
N LEU A 375 5.36 -19.08 3.61
CA LEU A 375 4.21 -18.65 2.81
C LEU A 375 2.89 -18.95 3.51
N LYS A 376 2.82 -20.10 4.20
CA LYS A 376 1.64 -20.47 4.99
C LYS A 376 1.44 -19.51 6.18
N GLU A 377 2.49 -19.15 6.88
CA GLU A 377 2.45 -18.17 7.97
C GLU A 377 2.03 -16.78 7.44
N MET A 378 2.56 -16.35 6.28
CA MET A 378 2.16 -15.09 5.63
C MET A 378 0.66 -15.09 5.28
N LEU A 379 0.14 -16.18 4.68
CA LEU A 379 -1.28 -16.29 4.33
C LEU A 379 -2.18 -16.34 5.58
N ASN A 380 -1.76 -17.05 6.64
CA ASN A 380 -2.46 -17.02 7.92
C ASN A 380 -2.54 -15.60 8.49
N ARG A 381 -1.52 -14.79 8.29
CA ARG A 381 -1.53 -13.39 8.73
C ARG A 381 -2.51 -12.54 7.92
N ASP A 382 -2.64 -12.78 6.61
CA ASP A 382 -3.64 -12.10 5.78
C ASP A 382 -5.07 -12.48 6.18
N ILE A 383 -5.30 -13.76 6.47
CA ILE A 383 -6.60 -14.24 6.97
C ILE A 383 -6.92 -13.60 8.34
N PHE A 384 -5.94 -13.59 9.25
CA PHE A 384 -6.10 -12.97 10.55
C PHE A 384 -6.39 -11.48 10.43
N ALA A 385 -5.68 -10.76 9.55
CA ALA A 385 -5.96 -9.36 9.26
C ALA A 385 -7.39 -9.15 8.74
N GLY A 386 -7.87 -10.05 7.88
CA GLY A 386 -9.28 -10.07 7.45
C GLY A 386 -10.25 -10.24 8.62
N ASN A 387 -9.95 -11.15 9.52
CA ASN A 387 -10.80 -11.41 10.71
C ASN A 387 -10.80 -10.23 11.69
N VAL A 388 -9.65 -9.59 11.90
CA VAL A 388 -9.56 -8.37 12.72
C VAL A 388 -10.33 -7.22 12.08
N TYR A 389 -10.22 -7.07 10.76
CA TYR A 389 -10.90 -5.98 10.05
C TYR A 389 -12.42 -6.00 10.24
N THR A 390 -13.04 -7.18 10.29
CA THR A 390 -14.51 -7.29 10.50
C THR A 390 -14.97 -6.83 11.88
N LEU A 391 -14.09 -6.76 12.89
CA LEU A 391 -14.41 -6.20 14.21
C LEU A 391 -14.71 -4.68 14.14
N GLY A 392 -14.19 -4.00 13.14
CA GLY A 392 -14.43 -2.57 12.92
C GLY A 392 -15.70 -2.26 12.12
N TYR A 393 -16.48 -3.25 11.72
CA TYR A 393 -17.75 -3.03 11.01
C TYR A 393 -18.81 -2.44 11.95
N GLU A 394 -19.69 -1.61 11.40
CA GLU A 394 -20.80 -1.01 12.15
C GLU A 394 -21.90 -2.06 12.45
N MET A 395 -22.09 -3.03 11.56
CA MET A 395 -23.03 -4.14 11.73
C MET A 395 -22.27 -5.43 12.00
N ASP A 396 -22.92 -6.35 12.73
CA ASP A 396 -22.37 -7.66 13.04
C ASP A 396 -21.89 -8.38 11.79
N SER A 397 -20.68 -8.89 11.83
CA SER A 397 -20.06 -9.63 10.74
C SER A 397 -19.29 -10.83 11.27
N TRP A 398 -19.16 -11.84 10.41
CA TRP A 398 -18.48 -13.08 10.73
C TRP A 398 -16.99 -13.00 10.35
N ALA A 399 -16.14 -13.61 11.15
CA ALA A 399 -14.76 -13.90 10.78
C ALA A 399 -14.69 -14.89 9.60
N ASN A 400 -13.47 -15.13 9.10
CA ASN A 400 -13.19 -16.12 8.05
C ASN A 400 -13.74 -15.80 6.66
N LEU A 401 -13.96 -14.53 6.35
CA LEU A 401 -14.37 -14.10 5.01
C LEU A 401 -13.41 -14.56 3.91
N ASP A 402 -12.14 -14.78 4.22
CA ASP A 402 -11.15 -15.34 3.28
C ASP A 402 -11.45 -16.78 2.86
N TYR A 403 -12.18 -17.54 3.67
CA TYR A 403 -12.62 -18.91 3.36
C TYR A 403 -13.99 -18.96 2.68
N THR A 404 -14.87 -18.01 3.00
CA THR A 404 -16.27 -18.02 2.58
C THR A 404 -16.55 -17.19 1.34
N ASN A 405 -15.82 -16.08 1.15
CA ASN A 405 -16.00 -15.24 -0.04
C ASN A 405 -15.45 -15.92 -1.28
N LYS A 406 -16.28 -15.94 -2.31
CA LYS A 406 -15.87 -16.38 -3.65
C LYS A 406 -15.02 -15.31 -4.32
N ILE A 407 -14.15 -15.76 -5.20
CA ILE A 407 -13.42 -14.89 -6.12
C ILE A 407 -14.43 -14.09 -6.96
N ILE A 408 -14.11 -12.82 -7.21
CA ILE A 408 -14.98 -11.95 -8.00
C ILE A 408 -14.76 -12.25 -9.48
N THR A 409 -15.82 -12.57 -10.18
CA THR A 409 -15.80 -12.75 -11.64
C THR A 409 -16.76 -11.75 -12.29
N MET A 410 -16.29 -11.03 -13.32
CA MET A 410 -17.06 -10.08 -14.11
C MET A 410 -17.01 -10.42 -15.60
#